data_d8baa4e151b8ffcd1de7b3a962f1102a
#
_entry.id   d8baa4e151b8ffcd1de7b3a962f1102a
#
_cell.length_a   1.000
_cell.length_b   1.000
_cell.length_c   1.000
_cell.angle_alpha   90.00
_cell.angle_beta   90.00
_cell.angle_gamma   90.00
#
_symmetry.space_group_name_H-M   'P 1'
#
loop_
_entity.id
_entity.type
_entity.pdbx_description
1 polymer ?
#
loop_
_entity_poly.entity_id
_entity_poly.type
_entity_poly.pdbx_seq_one_letter_code
_entity_poly.pdbx_strand_id
1 'polypeptide(L)'
;MAFNFSAGPPTIPHEVLVKIQNEILDYHGTGLSEMTFSHRSSLFIDILQAFLTDLRALLFIPEEYEIICMQGGGSLQFVDAAFNLSLERNRKVGCVVSGHWSALAYQQMRKIALLKTVLSASSEENGEFLNVPPVESWKIEADMDFIHFTSNETAHGVQYHDLPKLKDNNPTLVCDMSSDCLLYTSPSPRD
;
A
#
# COMPACT_ATOMS: atom_id res chain seq x y z
N MET A 1 13.79 -6.03 29.01
CA MET A 1 13.47 -5.54 27.66
C MET A 1 12.27 -6.35 27.18
N ALA A 2 11.20 -5.72 26.74
CA ALA A 2 10.05 -6.42 26.19
C ALA A 2 10.28 -6.69 24.69
N PHE A 3 9.96 -7.90 24.23
CA PHE A 3 9.95 -8.21 22.81
C PHE A 3 8.56 -7.90 22.24
N ASN A 4 8.52 -7.12 21.17
CA ASN A 4 7.30 -6.79 20.46
C ASN A 4 7.25 -7.52 19.11
N PHE A 5 6.27 -8.41 18.97
CA PHE A 5 5.98 -9.16 17.74
C PHE A 5 4.67 -8.72 17.08
N SER A 6 4.22 -7.50 17.34
CA SER A 6 2.99 -6.95 16.74
C SER A 6 3.15 -6.82 15.23
N ALA A 7 2.08 -7.10 14.50
CA ALA A 7 2.03 -6.93 13.05
C ALA A 7 2.10 -5.46 12.61
N GLY A 8 1.68 -4.54 13.48
CA GLY A 8 1.77 -3.08 13.29
C GLY A 8 1.07 -2.34 14.45
N PRO A 9 1.65 -1.26 14.96
CA PRO A 9 2.99 -0.73 14.70
C PRO A 9 4.11 -1.70 15.11
N PRO A 10 5.15 -1.88 14.27
CA PRO A 10 6.28 -2.77 14.58
C PRO A 10 7.26 -2.12 15.56
N THR A 11 8.24 -2.89 16.01
CA THR A 11 9.35 -2.37 16.81
C THR A 11 10.23 -1.44 15.97
N ILE A 12 10.40 -0.21 16.44
CA ILE A 12 11.32 0.75 15.84
C ILE A 12 12.74 0.46 16.39
N PRO A 13 13.79 0.44 15.55
CA PRO A 13 15.18 0.29 16.01
C PRO A 13 15.55 1.35 17.06
N HIS A 14 16.31 0.94 18.08
CA HIS A 14 16.63 1.83 19.20
C HIS A 14 17.40 3.10 18.78
N GLU A 15 18.32 2.97 17.85
CA GLU A 15 19.08 4.08 17.27
C GLU A 15 18.19 5.12 16.57
N VAL A 16 17.10 4.68 15.95
CA VAL A 16 16.11 5.58 15.31
C VAL A 16 15.34 6.33 16.40
N LEU A 17 14.95 5.65 17.49
CA LEU A 17 14.25 6.30 18.61
C LEU A 17 15.15 7.35 19.29
N VAL A 18 16.44 7.07 19.46
CA VAL A 18 17.41 8.04 20.01
C VAL A 18 17.56 9.24 19.08
N LYS A 19 17.62 9.03 17.78
CA LYS A 19 17.67 10.12 16.80
C LYS A 19 16.43 11.00 16.91
N ILE A 20 15.24 10.43 16.88
CA ILE A 20 13.97 11.17 17.05
C ILE A 20 13.97 11.96 18.37
N GLN A 21 14.37 11.33 19.48
CA GLN A 21 14.44 11.99 20.79
C GLN A 21 15.32 13.25 20.78
N ASN A 22 16.46 13.18 20.11
CA ASN A 22 17.39 14.29 20.02
C ASN A 22 16.90 15.44 19.13
N GLU A 23 16.16 15.12 18.07
CA GLU A 23 15.68 16.08 17.07
C GLU A 23 14.32 16.68 17.43
N ILE A 24 13.53 16.00 18.27
CA ILE A 24 12.15 16.44 18.58
C ILE A 24 12.07 17.78 19.30
N LEU A 25 13.12 18.17 20.05
CA LEU A 25 13.16 19.44 20.76
C LEU A 25 13.91 20.52 20.00
N ASP A 26 14.93 20.16 19.25
CA ASP A 26 15.78 21.08 18.51
C ASP A 26 16.37 20.40 17.27
N TYR A 27 15.70 20.56 16.15
CA TYR A 27 16.14 19.98 14.88
C TYR A 27 17.42 20.64 14.38
N HIS A 28 18.53 19.91 14.48
CA HIS A 28 19.86 20.34 13.98
C HIS A 28 20.31 21.72 14.47
N GLY A 29 19.97 22.14 15.67
CA GLY A 29 20.38 23.42 16.26
C GLY A 29 19.61 24.64 15.73
N THR A 30 18.44 24.42 15.12
CA THR A 30 17.58 25.49 14.60
C THR A 30 16.80 26.22 15.71
N GLY A 31 16.78 25.69 16.93
CA GLY A 31 15.92 26.16 18.03
C GLY A 31 14.44 25.82 17.86
N LEU A 32 14.10 24.98 16.86
CA LEU A 32 12.73 24.57 16.56
C LEU A 32 12.62 23.04 16.58
N SER A 33 11.48 22.55 17.05
CA SER A 33 11.10 21.15 16.90
C SER A 33 10.66 20.86 15.46
N GLU A 34 11.06 19.73 14.89
CA GLU A 34 10.55 19.27 13.60
C GLU A 34 9.02 19.15 13.58
N MET A 35 8.39 18.87 14.72
CA MET A 35 6.93 18.81 14.88
C MET A 35 6.22 20.14 14.66
N THR A 36 6.96 21.24 14.65
CA THR A 36 6.42 22.60 14.49
C THR A 36 6.71 23.22 13.12
N PHE A 37 7.37 22.49 12.24
CA PHE A 37 7.68 23.00 10.90
C PHE A 37 6.41 23.19 10.07
N SER A 38 6.34 24.33 9.40
CA SER A 38 5.34 24.51 8.36
C SER A 38 5.69 23.61 7.17
N HIS A 39 4.69 22.93 6.59
CA HIS A 39 4.87 22.13 5.37
C HIS A 39 5.38 22.96 4.17
N ARG A 40 5.40 24.30 4.29
CA ARG A 40 5.94 25.22 3.27
C ARG A 40 7.34 25.73 3.60
N SER A 41 7.90 25.37 4.77
CA SER A 41 9.26 25.78 5.13
C SER A 41 10.29 24.97 4.35
N SER A 42 11.47 25.59 4.11
CA SER A 42 12.58 24.88 3.49
C SER A 42 12.99 23.64 4.30
N LEU A 43 13.00 23.74 5.63
CA LEU A 43 13.33 22.61 6.52
C LEU A 43 12.42 21.41 6.28
N PHE A 44 11.10 21.62 6.18
CA PHE A 44 10.18 20.52 5.88
C PHE A 44 10.37 19.97 4.46
N ILE A 45 10.58 20.86 3.49
CA ILE A 45 10.80 20.47 2.08
C ILE A 45 12.08 19.62 1.98
N ASP A 46 13.14 19.99 2.68
CA ASP A 46 14.40 19.23 2.69
C ASP A 46 14.22 17.84 3.27
N ILE A 47 13.47 17.70 4.39
CA ILE A 47 13.11 16.40 4.98
C ILE A 47 12.31 15.55 4.00
N LEU A 48 11.29 16.14 3.36
CA LEU A 48 10.46 15.43 2.38
C LEU A 48 11.28 14.95 1.17
N GLN A 49 12.16 15.80 0.64
CA GLN A 49 13.03 15.43 -0.49
C GLN A 49 14.01 14.30 -0.12
N ALA A 50 14.60 14.37 1.07
CA ALA A 50 15.46 13.28 1.57
C ALA A 50 14.68 11.98 1.69
N PHE A 51 13.47 11.99 2.28
CA PHE A 51 12.60 10.83 2.38
C PHE A 51 12.26 10.22 1.00
N LEU A 52 11.86 11.04 0.03
CA LEU A 52 11.51 10.56 -1.31
C LEU A 52 12.74 9.96 -2.03
N THR A 53 13.91 10.57 -1.85
CA THR A 53 15.17 10.08 -2.42
C THR A 53 15.55 8.73 -1.82
N ASP A 54 15.50 8.61 -0.49
CA ASP A 54 15.84 7.39 0.22
C ASP A 54 14.86 6.25 -0.12
N LEU A 55 13.56 6.57 -0.18
CA LEU A 55 12.54 5.60 -0.55
C LEU A 55 12.73 5.09 -1.99
N ARG A 56 13.00 5.99 -2.93
CA ARG A 56 13.28 5.63 -4.32
C ARG A 56 14.50 4.71 -4.43
N ALA A 57 15.57 5.04 -3.73
CA ALA A 57 16.79 4.24 -3.71
C ALA A 57 16.57 2.87 -3.05
N LEU A 58 15.89 2.84 -1.91
CA LEU A 58 15.62 1.61 -1.14
C LEU A 58 14.75 0.61 -1.91
N LEU A 59 13.73 1.11 -2.61
CA LEU A 59 12.77 0.31 -3.35
C LEU A 59 13.14 0.14 -4.83
N PHE A 60 14.27 0.68 -5.27
CA PHE A 60 14.70 0.68 -6.68
C PHE A 60 13.61 1.20 -7.63
N ILE A 61 12.88 2.25 -7.22
CA ILE A 61 11.77 2.80 -8.00
C ILE A 61 12.33 3.49 -9.26
N PRO A 62 11.94 3.05 -10.47
CA PRO A 62 12.35 3.69 -11.71
C PRO A 62 11.92 5.15 -11.81
N GLU A 63 12.63 5.96 -12.60
CA GLU A 63 12.36 7.40 -12.72
C GLU A 63 10.98 7.72 -13.33
N GLU A 64 10.44 6.83 -14.13
CA GLU A 64 9.10 6.96 -14.73
C GLU A 64 7.94 6.81 -13.73
N TYR A 65 8.23 6.41 -12.48
CA TYR A 65 7.22 6.29 -11.41
C TYR A 65 7.25 7.49 -10.48
N GLU A 66 6.09 8.02 -10.15
CA GLU A 66 5.93 9.06 -9.14
C GLU A 66 5.68 8.47 -7.75
N ILE A 67 6.28 9.10 -6.73
CA ILE A 67 6.04 8.80 -5.33
C ILE A 67 5.15 9.89 -4.75
N ILE A 68 3.95 9.53 -4.32
CA ILE A 68 2.94 10.48 -3.84
C ILE A 68 2.64 10.19 -2.37
N CYS A 69 2.85 11.19 -1.50
CA CYS A 69 2.45 11.13 -0.11
C CYS A 69 1.01 11.63 0.04
N MET A 70 0.10 10.76 0.44
CA MET A 70 -1.32 11.06 0.58
C MET A 70 -1.78 10.86 2.02
N GLN A 71 -2.81 11.60 2.42
CA GLN A 71 -3.48 11.43 3.70
C GLN A 71 -4.48 10.27 3.68
N GLY A 72 -4.96 9.85 4.86
CA GLY A 72 -6.11 8.94 4.99
C GLY A 72 -5.75 7.47 5.18
N GLY A 73 -4.46 7.15 5.18
CA GLY A 73 -3.98 5.77 5.34
C GLY A 73 -4.49 4.84 4.23
N GLY A 74 -4.23 3.53 4.35
CA GLY A 74 -4.64 2.53 3.36
C GLY A 74 -6.15 2.48 3.15
N SER A 75 -6.95 2.69 4.19
CA SER A 75 -8.42 2.61 4.07
C SER A 75 -9.02 3.65 3.14
N LEU A 76 -8.49 4.89 3.14
CA LEU A 76 -8.96 5.90 2.19
C LEU A 76 -8.47 5.61 0.78
N GLN A 77 -7.28 5.04 0.63
CA GLN A 77 -6.70 4.72 -0.68
C GLN A 77 -7.54 3.71 -1.48
N PHE A 78 -8.32 2.84 -0.83
CA PHE A 78 -9.28 1.98 -1.53
C PHE A 78 -10.31 2.78 -2.33
N VAL A 79 -10.76 3.90 -1.77
CA VAL A 79 -11.74 4.79 -2.41
C VAL A 79 -11.05 5.73 -3.39
N ASP A 80 -9.89 6.27 -3.04
CA ASP A 80 -9.12 7.21 -3.86
C ASP A 80 -8.66 6.57 -5.18
N ALA A 81 -8.26 5.30 -5.16
CA ALA A 81 -7.96 4.55 -6.38
C ALA A 81 -9.18 4.51 -7.33
N ALA A 82 -10.38 4.26 -6.80
CA ALA A 82 -11.59 4.24 -7.59
C ALA A 82 -11.93 5.63 -8.17
N PHE A 83 -11.80 6.68 -7.37
CA PHE A 83 -12.06 8.05 -7.82
C PHE A 83 -11.09 8.50 -8.92
N ASN A 84 -9.81 8.21 -8.75
CA ASN A 84 -8.78 8.70 -9.68
C ASN A 84 -8.66 7.85 -10.94
N LEU A 85 -8.91 6.54 -10.86
CA LEU A 85 -8.65 5.64 -11.98
C LEU A 85 -9.89 5.21 -12.76
N SER A 86 -11.11 5.41 -12.24
CA SER A 86 -12.31 4.82 -12.83
C SER A 86 -13.48 5.76 -13.04
N LEU A 87 -13.74 6.77 -12.21
CA LEU A 87 -14.98 7.55 -12.30
C LEU A 87 -15.16 8.32 -13.60
N GLU A 88 -14.08 8.73 -14.26
CA GLU A 88 -14.12 9.41 -15.56
C GLU A 88 -13.95 8.44 -16.75
N ARG A 89 -14.00 7.13 -16.50
CA ARG A 89 -13.83 6.06 -17.49
C ARG A 89 -15.07 5.15 -17.53
N ASN A 90 -14.84 3.83 -17.57
CA ASN A 90 -15.92 2.85 -17.64
C ASN A 90 -16.69 2.67 -16.33
N ARG A 91 -16.15 3.17 -15.22
CA ARG A 91 -16.73 3.03 -13.87
C ARG A 91 -16.90 1.58 -13.45
N LYS A 92 -15.98 0.73 -13.89
CA LYS A 92 -15.99 -0.71 -13.60
C LYS A 92 -14.65 -1.18 -13.12
N VAL A 93 -14.64 -1.79 -11.94
CA VAL A 93 -13.43 -2.25 -11.29
C VAL A 93 -13.58 -3.68 -10.81
N GLY A 94 -12.48 -4.42 -10.83
CA GLY A 94 -12.37 -5.74 -10.25
C GLY A 94 -11.76 -5.68 -8.85
N CYS A 95 -12.15 -6.58 -7.97
CA CYS A 95 -11.50 -6.81 -6.69
C CYS A 95 -11.21 -8.29 -6.52
N VAL A 96 -10.01 -8.61 -6.07
CA VAL A 96 -9.59 -9.95 -5.67
C VAL A 96 -9.58 -9.99 -4.15
N VAL A 97 -10.34 -10.93 -3.57
CA VAL A 97 -10.51 -11.05 -2.12
C VAL A 97 -9.77 -12.28 -1.63
N SER A 98 -8.71 -12.05 -0.87
CA SER A 98 -7.84 -13.08 -0.29
C SER A 98 -7.74 -13.01 1.23
N GLY A 99 -8.46 -12.08 1.87
CA GLY A 99 -8.47 -11.90 3.31
C GLY A 99 -9.27 -10.68 3.77
N HIS A 100 -8.99 -10.25 4.99
CA HIS A 100 -9.72 -9.15 5.63
C HIS A 100 -9.58 -7.82 4.89
N TRP A 101 -8.35 -7.46 4.51
CA TRP A 101 -8.08 -6.13 3.94
C TRP A 101 -8.62 -5.99 2.52
N SER A 102 -8.45 -7.00 1.69
CA SER A 102 -9.04 -7.04 0.35
C SER A 102 -10.56 -7.10 0.39
N ALA A 103 -11.16 -7.82 1.36
CA ALA A 103 -12.61 -7.81 1.58
C ALA A 103 -13.10 -6.41 1.99
N LEU A 104 -12.36 -5.71 2.85
CA LEU A 104 -12.68 -4.34 3.23
C LEU A 104 -12.60 -3.40 2.02
N ALA A 105 -11.55 -3.49 1.20
CA ALA A 105 -11.42 -2.73 -0.04
C ALA A 105 -12.61 -2.94 -0.97
N TYR A 106 -13.00 -4.20 -1.21
CA TYR A 106 -14.18 -4.56 -1.99
C TYR A 106 -15.46 -3.92 -1.44
N GLN A 107 -15.66 -4.01 -0.12
CA GLN A 107 -16.83 -3.41 0.53
C GLN A 107 -16.87 -1.88 0.42
N GLN A 108 -15.73 -1.20 0.56
CA GLN A 108 -15.67 0.25 0.44
C GLN A 108 -15.94 0.71 -1.02
N MET A 109 -15.34 0.07 -2.00
CA MET A 109 -15.59 0.38 -3.41
C MET A 109 -17.06 0.16 -3.80
N ARG A 110 -17.71 -0.87 -3.28
CA ARG A 110 -19.15 -1.12 -3.51
C ARG A 110 -20.09 -0.04 -2.97
N LYS A 111 -19.65 0.78 -2.02
CA LYS A 111 -20.45 1.91 -1.50
C LYS A 111 -20.46 3.10 -2.45
N ILE A 112 -19.57 3.13 -3.44
CA ILE A 112 -19.51 4.21 -4.44
C ILE A 112 -20.63 3.97 -5.46
N ALA A 113 -21.70 4.75 -5.37
CA ALA A 113 -22.94 4.52 -6.13
C ALA A 113 -22.76 4.51 -7.66
N LEU A 114 -21.76 5.23 -8.18
CA LEU A 114 -21.48 5.33 -9.61
C LEU A 114 -20.52 4.25 -10.13
N LEU A 115 -20.00 3.40 -9.25
CA LEU A 115 -18.99 2.41 -9.58
C LEU A 115 -19.59 1.00 -9.62
N LYS A 116 -19.34 0.28 -10.70
CA LYS A 116 -19.63 -1.15 -10.79
C LYS A 116 -18.43 -1.95 -10.27
N THR A 117 -18.51 -2.41 -9.03
CA THR A 117 -17.47 -3.23 -8.41
C THR A 117 -17.78 -4.71 -8.60
N VAL A 118 -16.87 -5.43 -9.22
CA VAL A 118 -16.98 -6.87 -9.53
C VAL A 118 -16.05 -7.65 -8.60
N LEU A 119 -16.55 -8.71 -7.99
CA LEU A 119 -15.69 -9.69 -7.32
C LEU A 119 -14.99 -10.52 -8.41
N SER A 120 -13.72 -10.23 -8.65
CA SER A 120 -12.93 -10.90 -9.71
C SER A 120 -12.51 -12.30 -9.30
N ALA A 121 -12.11 -12.49 -8.04
CA ALA A 121 -11.83 -13.79 -7.45
C ALA A 121 -11.95 -13.72 -5.93
N SER A 122 -12.13 -14.87 -5.29
CA SER A 122 -12.05 -15.00 -3.84
C SER A 122 -11.46 -16.36 -3.49
N SER A 123 -10.65 -16.39 -2.43
CA SER A 123 -10.16 -17.61 -1.81
C SER A 123 -10.87 -17.95 -0.51
N GLU A 124 -11.99 -17.29 -0.23
CA GLU A 124 -12.80 -17.59 0.96
C GLU A 124 -13.44 -18.97 0.85
N GLU A 125 -13.12 -19.84 1.81
CA GLU A 125 -13.72 -21.16 1.97
C GLU A 125 -14.22 -21.32 3.40
N ASN A 126 -15.53 -21.52 3.58
CA ASN A 126 -16.18 -21.69 4.90
C ASN A 126 -15.90 -20.54 5.90
N GLY A 127 -15.69 -19.31 5.41
CA GLY A 127 -15.37 -18.13 6.23
C GLY A 127 -13.89 -17.97 6.55
N GLU A 128 -13.04 -18.79 5.98
CA GLU A 128 -11.57 -18.74 6.17
C GLU A 128 -10.84 -18.41 4.87
N PHE A 129 -9.65 -17.84 5.01
CA PHE A 129 -8.73 -17.55 3.92
C PHE A 129 -7.40 -18.26 4.20
N LEU A 130 -7.08 -19.30 3.42
CA LEU A 130 -5.90 -20.12 3.62
C LEU A 130 -4.86 -19.99 2.50
N ASN A 131 -5.22 -19.33 1.40
CA ASN A 131 -4.38 -19.16 0.22
C ASN A 131 -4.78 -17.91 -0.55
N VAL A 132 -4.01 -17.58 -1.60
CA VAL A 132 -4.38 -16.54 -2.57
C VAL A 132 -5.04 -17.16 -3.80
N PRO A 133 -6.05 -16.50 -4.41
CA PRO A 133 -6.64 -17.01 -5.64
C PRO A 133 -5.62 -16.92 -6.79
N PRO A 134 -5.37 -18.01 -7.52
CA PRO A 134 -4.47 -17.99 -8.65
C PRO A 134 -4.99 -17.06 -9.76
N VAL A 135 -4.07 -16.40 -10.46
CA VAL A 135 -4.41 -15.35 -11.47
C VAL A 135 -5.33 -15.90 -12.57
N GLU A 136 -5.18 -17.16 -12.91
CA GLU A 136 -5.99 -17.86 -13.92
C GLU A 136 -7.47 -17.97 -13.53
N SER A 137 -7.77 -17.87 -12.22
CA SER A 137 -9.14 -17.89 -11.70
C SER A 137 -9.79 -16.51 -11.69
N TRP A 138 -9.04 -15.45 -11.98
CA TRP A 138 -9.58 -14.09 -11.91
C TRP A 138 -10.53 -13.82 -13.07
N LYS A 139 -11.71 -13.36 -12.74
CA LYS A 139 -12.67 -12.88 -13.72
C LYS A 139 -12.24 -11.48 -14.19
N ILE A 140 -11.63 -11.42 -15.37
CA ILE A 140 -11.16 -10.20 -16.02
C ILE A 140 -12.13 -9.86 -17.16
N GLU A 141 -12.74 -8.67 -17.09
CA GLU A 141 -13.62 -8.17 -18.13
C GLU A 141 -12.91 -7.02 -18.86
N ALA A 142 -13.01 -6.98 -20.18
CA ALA A 142 -12.24 -6.05 -21.03
C ALA A 142 -12.55 -4.56 -20.78
N ASP A 143 -13.71 -4.27 -20.19
CA ASP A 143 -14.15 -2.91 -19.84
C ASP A 143 -13.83 -2.53 -18.37
N MET A 144 -13.06 -3.33 -17.65
CA MET A 144 -12.55 -2.95 -16.33
C MET A 144 -11.46 -1.90 -16.46
N ASP A 145 -11.50 -0.88 -15.61
CA ASP A 145 -10.48 0.17 -15.55
C ASP A 145 -9.26 -0.30 -14.77
N PHE A 146 -9.50 -1.02 -13.66
CA PHE A 146 -8.44 -1.65 -12.88
C PHE A 146 -8.95 -2.88 -12.12
N ILE A 147 -7.99 -3.68 -11.61
CA ILE A 147 -8.24 -4.75 -10.63
C ILE A 147 -7.42 -4.46 -9.38
N HIS A 148 -8.09 -4.39 -8.24
CA HIS A 148 -7.48 -4.25 -6.93
C HIS A 148 -7.22 -5.62 -6.31
N PHE A 149 -6.04 -5.77 -5.69
CA PHE A 149 -5.69 -6.91 -4.84
C PHE A 149 -4.79 -6.45 -3.68
N THR A 150 -4.72 -7.25 -2.62
CA THR A 150 -3.83 -7.02 -1.48
C THR A 150 -2.72 -8.05 -1.52
N SER A 151 -1.46 -7.61 -1.54
CA SER A 151 -0.30 -8.50 -1.66
C SER A 151 -0.10 -9.37 -0.42
N ASN A 152 -0.37 -8.83 0.78
CA ASN A 152 -0.20 -9.52 2.05
C ASN A 152 -1.36 -9.23 3.01
N GLU A 153 -2.10 -10.27 3.35
CA GLU A 153 -3.22 -10.24 4.29
C GLU A 153 -2.74 -10.56 5.70
N THR A 154 -2.31 -9.55 6.42
CA THR A 154 -1.70 -9.68 7.77
C THR A 154 -2.60 -10.37 8.79
N ALA A 155 -3.93 -10.23 8.66
CA ALA A 155 -4.89 -10.84 9.59
C ALA A 155 -5.00 -12.37 9.41
N HIS A 156 -4.67 -12.89 8.22
CA HIS A 156 -4.81 -14.31 7.88
C HIS A 156 -3.47 -15.00 7.61
N GLY A 157 -2.38 -14.22 7.49
CA GLY A 157 -1.07 -14.76 7.13
C GLY A 157 -1.00 -15.31 5.70
N VAL A 158 -1.81 -14.74 4.80
CA VAL A 158 -1.88 -15.13 3.38
C VAL A 158 -1.19 -14.08 2.55
N GLN A 159 -0.29 -14.48 1.65
CA GLN A 159 0.55 -13.58 0.85
C GLN A 159 0.74 -14.11 -0.56
N TYR A 160 0.80 -13.20 -1.53
CA TYR A 160 1.35 -13.47 -2.86
C TYR A 160 2.87 -13.49 -2.75
N HIS A 161 3.52 -14.57 -3.17
CA HIS A 161 4.99 -14.66 -3.23
C HIS A 161 5.54 -13.99 -4.48
N ASP A 162 4.77 -14.03 -5.56
CA ASP A 162 5.04 -13.33 -6.81
C ASP A 162 3.89 -12.38 -7.13
N LEU A 163 4.20 -11.18 -7.63
CA LEU A 163 3.17 -10.26 -8.06
C LEU A 163 2.41 -10.82 -9.28
N PRO A 164 1.07 -10.74 -9.28
CA PRO A 164 0.26 -11.19 -10.39
C PRO A 164 0.69 -10.54 -11.71
N LYS A 165 0.81 -11.34 -12.76
CA LYS A 165 1.12 -10.87 -14.11
C LYS A 165 -0.10 -11.08 -15.00
N LEU A 166 -0.68 -9.98 -15.47
CA LEU A 166 -1.76 -10.02 -16.44
C LEU A 166 -1.19 -9.99 -17.87
N LYS A 167 -1.96 -10.48 -18.83
CA LYS A 167 -1.61 -10.38 -20.26
C LYS A 167 -1.73 -8.93 -20.74
N ASP A 168 -1.10 -8.60 -21.86
CA ASP A 168 -1.23 -7.32 -22.51
C ASP A 168 -2.71 -6.99 -22.83
N ASN A 169 -3.07 -5.72 -22.74
CA ASN A 169 -4.44 -5.18 -22.89
C ASN A 169 -5.41 -5.54 -21.74
N ASN A 170 -4.92 -5.99 -20.61
CA ASN A 170 -5.72 -6.18 -19.40
C ASN A 170 -5.85 -4.85 -18.60
N PRO A 171 -6.82 -4.76 -17.67
CA PRO A 171 -6.95 -3.62 -16.78
C PRO A 171 -5.70 -3.38 -15.94
N THR A 172 -5.49 -2.15 -15.52
CA THR A 172 -4.39 -1.78 -14.61
C THR A 172 -4.47 -2.58 -13.31
N LEU A 173 -3.33 -3.04 -12.80
CA LEU A 173 -3.26 -3.61 -11.45
C LEU A 173 -3.09 -2.50 -10.41
N VAL A 174 -3.89 -2.55 -9.35
CA VAL A 174 -3.77 -1.73 -8.15
C VAL A 174 -3.51 -2.65 -6.98
N CYS A 175 -2.33 -2.51 -6.39
CA CYS A 175 -1.89 -3.37 -5.30
C CYS A 175 -1.85 -2.61 -3.98
N ASP A 176 -2.54 -3.12 -2.96
CA ASP A 176 -2.31 -2.72 -1.57
C ASP A 176 -1.12 -3.51 -1.03
N MET A 177 0.01 -2.82 -0.85
CA MET A 177 1.26 -3.35 -0.29
C MET A 177 1.58 -2.71 1.07
N SER A 178 0.60 -2.29 1.83
CA SER A 178 0.78 -1.56 3.10
C SER A 178 1.65 -2.29 4.12
N SER A 179 1.71 -3.61 4.07
CA SER A 179 2.42 -4.44 5.05
C SER A 179 3.68 -5.13 4.53
N ASP A 180 3.93 -5.12 3.23
CA ASP A 180 5.01 -5.90 2.62
C ASP A 180 5.73 -5.20 1.45
N CYS A 181 5.54 -3.90 1.28
CA CYS A 181 6.17 -3.15 0.17
C CYS A 181 7.70 -3.26 0.16
N LEU A 182 8.34 -3.42 1.31
CA LEU A 182 9.79 -3.58 1.41
C LEU A 182 10.28 -5.03 1.19
N LEU A 183 9.39 -6.02 1.21
CA LEU A 183 9.76 -7.42 1.01
C LEU A 183 10.08 -7.77 -0.43
N TYR A 184 9.44 -7.10 -1.40
CA TYR A 184 9.64 -7.35 -2.82
C TYR A 184 10.88 -6.67 -3.41
N THR A 185 11.50 -5.77 -2.68
CA THR A 185 12.60 -4.93 -3.16
C THR A 185 13.88 -5.08 -2.35
N SER A 186 13.81 -5.65 -1.14
CA SER A 186 14.98 -5.99 -0.37
C SER A 186 15.43 -7.42 -0.70
N PRO A 187 16.71 -7.65 -1.03
CA PRO A 187 17.23 -9.01 -1.09
C PRO A 187 17.00 -9.67 0.27
N SER A 188 16.27 -10.76 0.27
CA SER A 188 16.08 -11.56 1.48
C SER A 188 17.44 -12.12 1.93
N PRO A 189 17.75 -12.15 3.22
CA PRO A 189 18.94 -12.86 3.71
C PRO A 189 18.91 -14.37 3.40
N ARG A 190 17.85 -14.87 2.77
CA ARG A 190 17.66 -16.27 2.36
C ARG A 190 17.87 -16.48 0.88
N ASP A 191 18.07 -15.43 0.09
CA ASP A 191 18.45 -15.46 -1.32
C ASP A 191 19.98 -15.32 -1.42
#